data_678aca11cbbd9191f041c706ab6758ae
#
_entry.id   678aca11cbbd9191f041c706ab6758ae
#
_cell.length_a   1.000
_cell.length_b   1.000
_cell.length_c   1.000
_cell.angle_alpha   90.00
_cell.angle_beta   90.00
_cell.angle_gamma   90.00
#
_symmetry.space_group_name_H-M   'P 1'
#
loop_
_entity.id
_entity.type
_entity.pdbx_description
1 polymer ?
#
loop_
_entity_poly.entity_id
_entity_poly.type
_entity_poly.pdbx_seq_one_letter_code
_entity_poly.pdbx_strand_id
1 'polypeptide(L)'
;MYSQFHLTDEKNRTEQMKYIHKNIKHLRSLKNLSQELFSEELDWTRSMVSSYEEGRSEPPIDRLISLSDYFNIPIDILIKNDLSLAKDTSFIEIGNKRVLFPITVNDNNEDLIEIVPAQASAGYLKGYADPEYIEQLQKIKLPFLPTGTHRAFPIKGDSMLPVKDGSFIVAKFIEDIQDVKDGRTYIVLTKDDGLVYKRVYNRIKDRKSLLLYSDNKTYAPYEVKIENVLELWGFTCCINTQEYDKDELKLSSIVDMFRELKVELQSIKNIEI
;
A
#
# COMPACT_ATOMS: atom_id res chain seq x y z
N MET A 1 -23.10 14.82 -43.40
CA MET A 1 -23.12 14.86 -41.90
C MET A 1 -22.77 13.52 -41.23
N TYR A 2 -22.43 12.46 -41.99
CA TYR A 2 -22.11 11.11 -41.49
C TYR A 2 -20.59 10.81 -41.36
N SER A 3 -19.70 11.66 -41.87
CA SER A 3 -18.24 11.40 -41.89
C SER A 3 -17.47 11.92 -40.68
N GLN A 4 -18.06 12.77 -39.83
CA GLN A 4 -17.41 13.30 -38.64
C GLN A 4 -17.55 12.40 -37.38
N PHE A 5 -18.58 11.54 -37.34
CA PHE A 5 -18.79 10.62 -36.23
C PHE A 5 -17.83 9.43 -36.24
N HIS A 6 -17.39 8.97 -37.40
CA HIS A 6 -16.42 7.85 -37.47
C HIS A 6 -15.01 8.23 -37.07
N LEU A 7 -14.56 9.45 -37.28
CA LEU A 7 -13.21 9.92 -36.95
C LEU A 7 -12.99 10.20 -35.45
N THR A 8 -14.07 10.51 -34.75
CA THR A 8 -14.02 10.70 -33.27
C THR A 8 -14.02 9.37 -32.53
N ASP A 9 -14.69 8.36 -33.04
CA ASP A 9 -14.70 7.00 -32.43
C ASP A 9 -13.39 6.26 -32.63
N GLU A 10 -12.71 6.38 -33.77
CA GLU A 10 -11.40 5.78 -33.98
C GLU A 10 -10.31 6.47 -33.16
N LYS A 11 -10.34 7.78 -33.01
CA LYS A 11 -9.39 8.49 -32.13
C LYS A 11 -9.58 8.13 -30.65
N ASN A 12 -10.83 8.04 -30.19
CA ASN A 12 -11.12 7.60 -28.82
C ASN A 12 -10.73 6.13 -28.57
N ARG A 13 -10.90 5.25 -29.56
CA ARG A 13 -10.48 3.85 -29.46
C ARG A 13 -8.96 3.70 -29.37
N THR A 14 -8.23 4.48 -30.14
CA THR A 14 -6.74 4.45 -30.12
C THR A 14 -6.18 5.06 -28.84
N GLU A 15 -6.87 5.97 -28.17
CA GLU A 15 -6.47 6.49 -26.87
C GLU A 15 -6.74 5.51 -25.73
N GLN A 16 -7.78 4.67 -25.83
CA GLN A 16 -8.16 3.75 -24.76
C GLN A 16 -7.26 2.52 -24.61
N MET A 17 -6.54 2.09 -25.66
CA MET A 17 -5.63 0.93 -25.62
C MET A 17 -4.14 1.31 -25.75
N LYS A 18 -3.80 2.54 -25.40
CA LYS A 18 -2.50 3.15 -25.66
C LYS A 18 -1.30 2.42 -25.02
N TYR A 19 -1.53 1.66 -23.95
CA TYR A 19 -0.45 1.10 -23.16
C TYR A 19 -0.28 -0.41 -23.27
N ILE A 20 -1.26 -1.16 -23.79
CA ILE A 20 -1.24 -2.63 -23.79
C ILE A 20 0.01 -3.22 -24.44
N HIS A 21 0.45 -2.69 -25.58
CA HIS A 21 1.63 -3.16 -26.30
C HIS A 21 2.93 -2.94 -25.51
N LYS A 22 3.07 -1.78 -24.87
CA LYS A 22 4.20 -1.49 -23.99
C LYS A 22 4.20 -2.37 -22.76
N ASN A 23 3.01 -2.59 -22.18
CA ASN A 23 2.84 -3.37 -20.98
C ASN A 23 3.18 -4.85 -21.21
N ILE A 24 2.71 -5.46 -22.31
CA ILE A 24 3.06 -6.83 -22.66
C ILE A 24 4.59 -6.98 -22.74
N LYS A 25 5.25 -6.10 -23.49
CA LYS A 25 6.71 -6.12 -23.65
C LYS A 25 7.43 -5.95 -22.31
N HIS A 26 6.98 -4.99 -21.51
CA HIS A 26 7.55 -4.70 -20.20
C HIS A 26 7.41 -5.89 -19.26
N LEU A 27 6.20 -6.42 -19.08
CA LEU A 27 5.88 -7.52 -18.19
C LEU A 27 6.62 -8.82 -18.57
N ARG A 28 6.73 -9.11 -19.86
CA ARG A 28 7.54 -10.23 -20.35
C ARG A 28 9.02 -10.03 -19.99
N SER A 29 9.55 -8.83 -20.22
CA SER A 29 10.95 -8.51 -19.93
C SER A 29 11.27 -8.64 -18.44
N LEU A 30 10.36 -8.28 -17.57
CA LEU A 30 10.50 -8.42 -16.11
C LEU A 30 10.60 -9.90 -15.67
N LYS A 31 9.90 -10.78 -16.36
CA LYS A 31 10.04 -12.25 -16.17
C LYS A 31 11.30 -12.82 -16.84
N ASN A 32 12.15 -11.99 -17.47
CA ASN A 32 13.33 -12.40 -18.20
C ASN A 32 13.04 -13.42 -19.34
N LEU A 33 11.82 -13.38 -19.90
CA LEU A 33 11.41 -14.29 -20.97
C LEU A 33 11.74 -13.70 -22.34
N SER A 34 12.22 -14.53 -23.27
CA SER A 34 12.25 -14.21 -24.70
C SER A 34 10.83 -14.21 -25.27
N GLN A 35 10.61 -13.59 -26.44
CA GLN A 35 9.30 -13.69 -27.12
C GLN A 35 8.93 -15.14 -27.46
N GLU A 36 9.90 -15.99 -27.73
CA GLU A 36 9.73 -17.43 -27.99
C GLU A 36 9.18 -18.12 -26.75
N LEU A 37 9.92 -18.06 -25.61
CA LEU A 37 9.51 -18.70 -24.36
C LEU A 37 8.15 -18.18 -23.85
N PHE A 38 7.91 -16.90 -23.97
CA PHE A 38 6.62 -16.31 -23.57
C PHE A 38 5.46 -16.81 -24.44
N SER A 39 5.71 -16.99 -25.74
CA SER A 39 4.70 -17.55 -26.63
C SER A 39 4.41 -19.03 -26.33
N GLU A 40 5.43 -19.82 -25.99
CA GLU A 40 5.26 -21.21 -25.56
C GLU A 40 4.44 -21.35 -24.28
N GLU A 41 4.71 -20.51 -23.27
CA GLU A 41 3.97 -20.54 -22.00
C GLU A 41 2.49 -20.18 -22.14
N LEU A 42 2.12 -19.40 -23.17
CA LEU A 42 0.73 -19.00 -23.44
C LEU A 42 0.05 -19.84 -24.53
N ASP A 43 0.75 -20.83 -25.09
CA ASP A 43 0.29 -21.59 -26.27
C ASP A 43 -0.06 -20.66 -27.46
N TRP A 44 0.83 -19.66 -27.71
CA TRP A 44 0.73 -18.71 -28.79
C TRP A 44 1.87 -18.89 -29.79
N THR A 45 1.81 -18.17 -30.90
CA THR A 45 2.94 -18.09 -31.80
C THR A 45 3.82 -16.87 -31.46
N ARG A 46 5.14 -16.98 -31.62
CA ARG A 46 6.07 -15.85 -31.46
C ARG A 46 5.66 -14.64 -32.31
N SER A 47 5.15 -14.88 -33.50
CA SER A 47 4.69 -13.83 -34.43
C SER A 47 3.52 -13.02 -33.85
N MET A 48 2.59 -13.66 -33.08
CA MET A 48 1.51 -12.99 -32.38
C MET A 48 2.06 -12.09 -31.25
N VAL A 49 2.95 -12.63 -30.42
CA VAL A 49 3.60 -11.87 -29.36
C VAL A 49 4.30 -10.63 -29.92
N SER A 50 5.12 -10.80 -30.96
CA SER A 50 5.79 -9.69 -31.63
C SER A 50 4.81 -8.65 -32.17
N SER A 51 3.69 -9.09 -32.76
CA SER A 51 2.67 -8.20 -33.32
C SER A 51 1.99 -7.35 -32.23
N TYR A 52 1.70 -7.96 -31.07
CA TYR A 52 1.12 -7.25 -29.93
C TYR A 52 2.09 -6.28 -29.28
N GLU A 53 3.34 -6.69 -29.06
CA GLU A 53 4.37 -5.83 -28.45
C GLU A 53 4.76 -4.63 -29.32
N GLU A 54 4.67 -4.76 -30.63
CA GLU A 54 4.97 -3.68 -31.58
C GLU A 54 3.75 -2.82 -31.92
N GLY A 55 2.57 -3.16 -31.35
CA GLY A 55 1.32 -2.44 -31.62
C GLY A 55 0.80 -2.58 -33.05
N ARG A 56 1.26 -3.61 -33.79
CA ARG A 56 0.78 -3.91 -35.14
C ARG A 56 -0.61 -4.53 -35.15
N SER A 57 -1.00 -5.16 -34.06
CA SER A 57 -2.36 -5.67 -33.82
C SER A 57 -2.69 -5.57 -32.33
N GLU A 58 -3.98 -5.47 -32.02
CA GLU A 58 -4.50 -5.49 -30.66
C GLU A 58 -4.86 -6.92 -30.24
N PRO A 59 -4.55 -7.35 -28.97
CA PRO A 59 -5.01 -8.63 -28.49
C PRO A 59 -6.55 -8.66 -28.41
N PRO A 60 -7.20 -9.69 -28.94
CA PRO A 60 -8.64 -9.88 -28.73
C PRO A 60 -8.94 -10.24 -27.26
N ILE A 61 -10.21 -10.18 -26.88
CA ILE A 61 -10.63 -10.31 -25.46
C ILE A 61 -10.15 -11.60 -24.81
N ASP A 62 -10.20 -12.72 -25.52
CA ASP A 62 -9.71 -14.02 -25.04
C ASP A 62 -8.20 -13.98 -24.70
N ARG A 63 -7.42 -13.26 -25.52
CA ARG A 63 -5.99 -13.07 -25.27
C ARG A 63 -5.72 -12.09 -24.13
N LEU A 64 -6.56 -11.05 -23.96
CA LEU A 64 -6.49 -10.14 -22.82
C LEU A 64 -6.79 -10.88 -21.51
N ILE A 65 -7.76 -11.80 -21.51
CA ILE A 65 -8.04 -12.67 -20.36
C ILE A 65 -6.81 -13.53 -20.06
N SER A 66 -6.23 -14.19 -21.07
CA SER A 66 -5.03 -15.01 -20.89
C SER A 66 -3.85 -14.21 -20.34
N LEU A 67 -3.64 -12.98 -20.79
CA LEU A 67 -2.60 -12.06 -20.25
C LEU A 67 -2.91 -11.67 -18.81
N SER A 68 -4.16 -11.34 -18.52
CA SER A 68 -4.61 -11.01 -17.18
C SER A 68 -4.35 -12.14 -16.19
N ASP A 69 -4.71 -13.35 -16.56
CA ASP A 69 -4.51 -14.54 -15.73
C ASP A 69 -3.03 -14.88 -15.57
N TYR A 70 -2.26 -14.80 -16.66
CA TYR A 70 -0.83 -15.13 -16.67
C TYR A 70 0.01 -14.17 -15.82
N PHE A 71 -0.27 -12.87 -15.93
CA PHE A 71 0.42 -11.85 -15.14
C PHE A 71 -0.26 -11.56 -13.80
N ASN A 72 -1.48 -12.10 -13.59
CA ASN A 72 -2.34 -11.79 -12.45
C ASN A 72 -2.59 -10.28 -12.29
N ILE A 73 -2.85 -9.61 -13.42
CA ILE A 73 -3.11 -8.17 -13.51
C ILE A 73 -4.49 -7.98 -14.15
N PRO A 74 -5.41 -7.20 -13.55
CA PRO A 74 -6.70 -6.88 -14.13
C PRO A 74 -6.58 -6.30 -15.55
N ILE A 75 -7.50 -6.69 -16.44
CA ILE A 75 -7.47 -6.30 -17.86
C ILE A 75 -7.50 -4.77 -18.03
N ASP A 76 -8.28 -4.08 -17.24
CA ASP A 76 -8.39 -2.62 -17.29
C ASP A 76 -7.06 -1.93 -16.96
N ILE A 77 -6.30 -2.45 -16.00
CA ILE A 77 -4.96 -1.98 -15.67
C ILE A 77 -3.99 -2.24 -16.82
N LEU A 78 -4.05 -3.44 -17.42
CA LEU A 78 -3.22 -3.76 -18.59
C LEU A 78 -3.44 -2.81 -19.76
N ILE A 79 -4.66 -2.29 -19.89
CA ILE A 79 -5.06 -1.43 -21.03
C ILE A 79 -4.85 0.05 -20.74
N LYS A 80 -5.28 0.53 -19.55
CA LYS A 80 -5.40 1.96 -19.24
C LYS A 80 -4.12 2.57 -18.66
N ASN A 81 -3.27 1.79 -17.99
CA ASN A 81 -2.12 2.28 -17.23
C ASN A 81 -0.80 1.96 -17.93
N ASP A 82 0.17 2.88 -17.92
CA ASP A 82 1.54 2.63 -18.41
C ASP A 82 2.36 1.94 -17.31
N LEU A 83 2.39 0.61 -17.33
CA LEU A 83 3.12 -0.19 -16.35
C LEU A 83 4.64 -0.09 -16.52
N SER A 84 5.13 0.41 -17.65
CA SER A 84 6.57 0.60 -17.88
C SER A 84 7.16 1.78 -17.09
N LEU A 85 6.30 2.65 -16.58
CA LEU A 85 6.67 3.76 -15.70
C LEU A 85 6.74 3.34 -14.22
N ALA A 86 6.19 2.18 -13.88
CA ALA A 86 6.29 1.63 -12.53
C ALA A 86 7.75 1.24 -12.27
N LYS A 87 8.38 1.94 -11.33
CA LYS A 87 9.81 1.72 -10.97
C LYS A 87 10.06 0.41 -10.23
N ASP A 88 9.02 -0.32 -9.82
CA ASP A 88 9.11 -1.49 -8.98
C ASP A 88 8.47 -2.73 -9.61
N THR A 89 9.28 -3.76 -9.71
CA THR A 89 8.97 -5.05 -10.33
C THR A 89 8.29 -6.04 -9.36
N SER A 90 8.16 -5.68 -8.10
CA SER A 90 7.55 -6.50 -7.05
C SER A 90 6.08 -6.86 -7.30
N PHE A 91 5.44 -6.17 -8.21
CA PHE A 91 4.06 -6.41 -8.66
C PHE A 91 3.81 -7.79 -9.28
N ILE A 92 4.85 -8.43 -9.81
CA ILE A 92 4.70 -9.62 -10.68
C ILE A 92 4.94 -10.91 -9.93
N GLU A 93 5.71 -10.89 -8.86
CA GLU A 93 6.04 -12.10 -8.08
C GLU A 93 4.98 -12.50 -7.07
N ILE A 94 3.98 -11.64 -6.82
CA ILE A 94 2.96 -11.89 -5.81
C ILE A 94 1.70 -12.43 -6.46
N GLY A 95 1.78 -13.67 -6.94
CA GLY A 95 0.67 -14.44 -7.51
C GLY A 95 -0.46 -14.79 -6.55
N ASN A 96 -0.75 -14.00 -5.53
CA ASN A 96 -1.88 -14.17 -4.65
C ASN A 96 -2.35 -12.82 -4.07
N LYS A 97 -3.24 -12.15 -4.78
CA LYS A 97 -4.16 -11.11 -4.24
C LYS A 97 -3.53 -9.79 -3.80
N ARG A 98 -2.61 -9.20 -4.57
CA ARG A 98 -2.30 -7.78 -4.37
C ARG A 98 -2.69 -6.99 -5.60
N VAL A 99 -3.59 -6.07 -5.41
CA VAL A 99 -3.96 -5.07 -6.40
C VAL A 99 -2.82 -4.07 -6.51
N LEU A 100 -2.38 -3.84 -7.73
CA LEU A 100 -1.57 -2.70 -8.08
C LEU A 100 -2.35 -1.43 -7.75
N PHE A 101 -1.90 -0.69 -6.76
CA PHE A 101 -2.39 0.67 -6.60
C PHE A 101 -1.66 1.54 -7.62
N PRO A 102 -2.36 2.12 -8.59
CA PRO A 102 -1.75 3.17 -9.38
C PRO A 102 -1.27 4.25 -8.40
N ILE A 103 0.00 4.63 -8.49
CA ILE A 103 0.46 5.82 -7.79
C ILE A 103 -0.35 6.95 -8.38
N THR A 104 -1.25 7.52 -7.59
CA THR A 104 -2.06 8.64 -8.05
C THR A 104 -1.18 9.87 -8.07
N VAL A 105 -0.75 10.27 -9.24
CA VAL A 105 -0.01 11.52 -9.46
C VAL A 105 -0.95 12.58 -10.00
N ASN A 106 -0.72 13.83 -9.65
CA ASN A 106 -1.39 14.95 -10.29
C ASN A 106 -0.75 15.25 -11.67
N ASP A 107 -1.29 16.25 -12.38
CA ASP A 107 -0.78 16.71 -13.70
C ASP A 107 0.70 17.12 -13.66
N ASN A 108 1.26 17.39 -12.47
CA ASN A 108 2.65 17.74 -12.24
C ASN A 108 3.53 16.53 -11.87
N ASN A 109 3.01 15.30 -11.95
CA ASN A 109 3.71 14.05 -11.59
C ASN A 109 4.11 13.96 -10.10
N GLU A 110 3.29 14.55 -9.21
CA GLU A 110 3.51 14.54 -7.76
C GLU A 110 2.63 13.49 -7.09
N ASP A 111 3.21 12.75 -6.15
CA ASP A 111 2.52 11.70 -5.39
C ASP A 111 1.39 12.29 -4.53
N LEU A 112 0.18 11.79 -4.72
CA LEU A 112 -0.98 12.12 -3.91
C LEU A 112 -1.26 11.01 -2.89
N ILE A 113 -1.76 11.40 -1.73
CA ILE A 113 -2.07 10.51 -0.61
C ILE A 113 -3.58 10.33 -0.56
N GLU A 114 -4.08 9.12 -0.78
CA GLU A 114 -5.49 8.81 -0.58
C GLU A 114 -5.83 8.78 0.91
N ILE A 115 -6.96 9.40 1.26
CA ILE A 115 -7.51 9.38 2.62
C ILE A 115 -8.55 8.28 2.72
N VAL A 116 -8.31 7.28 3.55
CA VAL A 116 -9.30 6.25 3.87
C VAL A 116 -10.39 6.85 4.76
N PRO A 117 -11.68 6.80 4.37
CA PRO A 117 -12.75 7.38 5.18
C PRO A 117 -12.92 6.64 6.51
N ALA A 118 -13.15 7.37 7.61
CA ALA A 118 -13.34 6.79 8.95
C ALA A 118 -14.51 5.79 9.05
N GLN A 119 -15.54 6.00 8.24
CA GLN A 119 -16.72 5.12 8.17
C GLN A 119 -16.48 3.88 7.30
N ALA A 120 -15.39 3.84 6.57
CA ALA A 120 -15.11 2.82 5.57
C ALA A 120 -14.20 1.68 6.06
N SER A 121 -13.95 1.52 7.37
CA SER A 121 -13.14 0.38 7.85
C SER A 121 -13.68 -0.96 7.32
N ALA A 122 -15.01 -1.15 7.31
CA ALA A 122 -15.65 -2.32 6.70
C ALA A 122 -15.77 -2.21 5.16
N GLY A 123 -15.93 -1.00 4.61
CA GLY A 123 -15.97 -0.73 3.16
C GLY A 123 -14.58 -0.83 2.53
N TYR A 124 -13.55 -0.38 3.23
CA TYR A 124 -12.17 -0.48 2.78
C TYR A 124 -11.73 -1.95 2.66
N LEU A 125 -12.13 -2.83 3.59
CA LEU A 125 -11.91 -4.28 3.48
C LEU A 125 -12.50 -4.90 2.20
N LYS A 126 -13.57 -4.33 1.67
CA LYS A 126 -14.18 -4.81 0.41
C LYS A 126 -13.58 -4.14 -0.82
N GLY A 127 -13.18 -2.88 -0.71
CA GLY A 127 -12.73 -2.05 -1.83
C GLY A 127 -11.22 -1.78 -1.88
N TYR A 128 -10.42 -2.23 -0.88
CA TYR A 128 -8.97 -1.95 -0.85
C TYR A 128 -8.24 -2.44 -2.11
N ALA A 129 -8.78 -3.46 -2.74
CA ALA A 129 -8.27 -4.10 -3.94
C ALA A 129 -8.95 -3.59 -5.24
N ASP A 130 -9.89 -2.67 -5.15
CA ASP A 130 -10.63 -2.11 -6.28
C ASP A 130 -10.05 -0.74 -6.66
N PRO A 131 -9.41 -0.61 -7.85
CA PRO A 131 -8.84 0.65 -8.31
C PRO A 131 -9.88 1.77 -8.42
N GLU A 132 -11.10 1.48 -8.87
CA GLU A 132 -12.16 2.48 -9.01
C GLU A 132 -12.58 3.04 -7.64
N TYR A 133 -12.61 2.20 -6.62
CA TYR A 133 -12.86 2.64 -5.24
C TYR A 133 -11.73 3.54 -4.73
N ILE A 134 -10.47 3.18 -4.99
CA ILE A 134 -9.31 3.96 -4.56
C ILE A 134 -9.24 5.31 -5.29
N GLU A 135 -9.56 5.37 -6.57
CA GLU A 135 -9.59 6.62 -7.33
C GLU A 135 -10.59 7.64 -6.79
N GLN A 136 -11.71 7.18 -6.22
CA GLN A 136 -12.75 8.01 -5.63
C GLN A 136 -12.40 8.55 -4.25
N LEU A 137 -11.34 8.04 -3.59
CA LEU A 137 -10.91 8.54 -2.30
C LEU A 137 -10.45 10.00 -2.38
N GLN A 138 -10.74 10.75 -1.33
CA GLN A 138 -10.20 12.09 -1.19
C GLN A 138 -8.67 12.05 -1.14
N LYS A 139 -8.01 13.04 -1.72
CA LYS A 139 -6.56 13.08 -1.85
C LYS A 139 -6.00 14.34 -1.24
N ILE A 140 -4.86 14.20 -0.56
CA ILE A 140 -4.08 15.32 -0.02
C ILE A 140 -2.63 15.25 -0.52
N LYS A 141 -1.94 16.37 -0.48
CA LYS A 141 -0.51 16.45 -0.77
C LYS A 141 0.24 16.88 0.50
N LEU A 142 1.30 16.17 0.84
CA LEU A 142 2.24 16.53 1.88
C LEU A 142 3.64 16.64 1.28
N PRO A 143 4.21 17.86 1.18
CA PRO A 143 5.43 18.11 0.38
C PRO A 143 6.71 17.56 0.99
N PHE A 144 6.66 17.02 2.20
CA PHE A 144 7.81 16.50 2.95
C PHE A 144 7.89 14.97 3.00
N LEU A 145 6.98 14.26 2.32
CA LEU A 145 7.00 12.80 2.34
C LEU A 145 8.12 12.23 1.47
N PRO A 146 8.73 11.11 1.89
CA PRO A 146 9.64 10.36 1.05
C PRO A 146 8.88 9.76 -0.15
N THR A 147 9.61 9.48 -1.23
CA THR A 147 9.03 8.83 -2.42
C THR A 147 8.43 7.47 -2.10
N GLY A 148 7.33 7.14 -2.75
CA GLY A 148 6.61 5.86 -2.65
C GLY A 148 5.13 6.04 -2.38
N THR A 149 4.38 4.95 -2.47
CA THR A 149 2.94 4.93 -2.27
C THR A 149 2.59 5.15 -0.80
N HIS A 150 1.86 6.23 -0.51
CA HIS A 150 1.39 6.56 0.83
C HIS A 150 -0.12 6.62 0.88
N ARG A 151 -0.67 6.30 2.05
CA ARG A 151 -2.09 6.41 2.33
C ARG A 151 -2.33 6.92 3.75
N ALA A 152 -3.39 7.70 3.96
CA ALA A 152 -3.78 8.22 5.26
C ALA A 152 -4.94 7.38 5.83
N PHE A 153 -4.73 6.81 7.00
CA PHE A 153 -5.66 5.91 7.67
C PHE A 153 -6.20 6.55 8.93
N PRO A 154 -7.53 6.62 9.13
CA PRO A 154 -8.11 7.11 10.36
C PRO A 154 -7.88 6.12 11.49
N ILE A 155 -7.51 6.63 12.66
CA ILE A 155 -7.32 5.85 13.87
C ILE A 155 -8.59 5.92 14.70
N LYS A 156 -9.01 4.76 15.23
CA LYS A 156 -10.15 4.63 16.12
C LYS A 156 -9.73 3.98 17.43
N GLY A 157 -10.19 4.57 18.53
CA GLY A 157 -9.90 4.08 19.88
C GLY A 157 -8.55 4.57 20.43
N ASP A 158 -8.13 3.98 21.53
CA ASP A 158 -7.01 4.39 22.37
C ASP A 158 -5.89 3.35 22.48
N SER A 159 -5.88 2.37 21.60
CA SER A 159 -4.92 1.24 21.67
C SER A 159 -3.46 1.65 21.42
N MET A 160 -3.23 2.79 20.76
CA MET A 160 -1.90 3.27 20.35
C MET A 160 -1.60 4.68 20.85
N LEU A 161 -1.79 4.91 22.14
CA LEU A 161 -1.42 6.17 22.80
C LEU A 161 0.07 6.50 22.55
N PRO A 162 0.45 7.77 22.33
CA PRO A 162 -0.36 8.98 22.48
C PRO A 162 -1.20 9.37 21.26
N VAL A 163 -1.29 8.53 20.23
CA VAL A 163 -2.15 8.80 19.07
C VAL A 163 -3.62 8.78 19.51
N LYS A 164 -4.31 9.90 19.30
CA LYS A 164 -5.71 10.08 19.73
C LYS A 164 -6.70 9.50 18.72
N ASP A 165 -7.86 9.14 19.23
CA ASP A 165 -9.02 8.78 18.40
C ASP A 165 -9.33 9.90 17.38
N GLY A 166 -9.65 9.53 16.12
CA GLY A 166 -9.91 10.46 15.03
C GLY A 166 -8.65 11.06 14.37
N SER A 167 -7.44 10.79 14.87
CA SER A 167 -6.20 11.14 14.18
C SER A 167 -6.00 10.31 12.91
N PHE A 168 -5.14 10.79 12.01
CA PHE A 168 -4.75 10.03 10.81
C PHE A 168 -3.29 9.61 10.87
N ILE A 169 -3.03 8.36 10.55
CA ILE A 169 -1.67 7.86 10.29
C ILE A 169 -1.44 7.85 8.79
N VAL A 170 -0.48 8.63 8.34
CA VAL A 170 0.07 8.55 6.99
C VAL A 170 1.13 7.45 7.01
N ALA A 171 0.95 6.45 6.16
CA ALA A 171 1.82 5.29 6.14
C ALA A 171 2.21 4.92 4.72
N LYS A 172 3.45 4.43 4.57
CA LYS A 172 4.03 3.95 3.32
C LYS A 172 3.72 2.48 3.12
N PHE A 173 3.33 2.11 1.92
CA PHE A 173 3.09 0.71 1.55
C PHE A 173 4.38 -0.12 1.71
N ILE A 174 4.24 -1.31 2.30
CA ILE A 174 5.30 -2.30 2.44
C ILE A 174 5.05 -3.41 1.43
N GLU A 175 5.92 -3.49 0.45
CA GLU A 175 5.80 -4.43 -0.66
C GLU A 175 6.15 -5.85 -0.21
N ASP A 176 7.28 -6.02 0.44
CA ASP A 176 7.69 -7.31 1.01
C ASP A 176 7.44 -7.32 2.53
N ILE A 177 6.60 -8.25 2.97
CA ILE A 177 6.31 -8.44 4.39
C ILE A 177 7.57 -8.81 5.21
N GLN A 178 8.63 -9.27 4.55
CA GLN A 178 9.92 -9.56 5.20
C GLN A 178 10.66 -8.28 5.62
N ASP A 179 10.34 -7.14 4.99
CA ASP A 179 10.93 -5.83 5.32
C ASP A 179 10.38 -5.24 6.62
N VAL A 180 9.46 -5.93 7.29
CA VAL A 180 8.93 -5.54 8.59
C VAL A 180 10.04 -5.51 9.63
N LYS A 181 10.23 -4.34 10.24
CA LYS A 181 11.21 -4.10 11.30
C LYS A 181 10.55 -4.21 12.67
N ASP A 182 11.14 -5.02 13.52
CA ASP A 182 10.68 -5.23 14.91
C ASP A 182 10.54 -3.92 15.68
N GLY A 183 9.48 -3.83 16.46
CA GLY A 183 9.21 -2.70 17.34
C GLY A 183 8.79 -1.41 16.62
N ARG A 184 8.60 -1.42 15.30
CA ARG A 184 8.02 -0.30 14.55
C ARG A 184 6.51 -0.42 14.48
N THR A 185 5.86 0.70 14.21
CA THR A 185 4.39 0.75 14.10
C THR A 185 3.94 0.71 12.65
N TYR A 186 2.86 -0.03 12.43
CA TYR A 186 2.30 -0.30 11.11
C TYR A 186 0.77 -0.22 11.15
N ILE A 187 0.20 0.20 10.05
CA ILE A 187 -1.19 -0.12 9.72
C ILE A 187 -1.17 -1.54 9.12
N VAL A 188 -1.95 -2.43 9.68
CA VAL A 188 -2.09 -3.82 9.23
C VAL A 188 -3.54 -4.04 8.83
N LEU A 189 -3.78 -4.38 7.57
CA LEU A 189 -5.09 -4.79 7.09
C LEU A 189 -5.16 -6.31 7.16
N THR A 190 -6.10 -6.83 7.92
CA THR A 190 -6.29 -8.28 8.10
C THR A 190 -7.68 -8.72 7.67
N LYS A 191 -7.84 -10.02 7.40
CA LYS A 191 -9.15 -10.60 7.06
C LYS A 191 -10.12 -10.58 8.22
N ASP A 192 -9.61 -10.77 9.44
CA ASP A 192 -10.42 -11.02 10.64
C ASP A 192 -10.68 -9.70 11.40
N ASP A 193 -9.62 -8.92 11.67
CA ASP A 193 -9.71 -7.71 12.51
C ASP A 193 -9.94 -6.42 11.72
N GLY A 194 -9.86 -6.50 10.37
CA GLY A 194 -9.93 -5.34 9.51
C GLY A 194 -8.66 -4.50 9.57
N LEU A 195 -8.81 -3.18 9.63
CA LEU A 195 -7.73 -2.21 9.67
C LEU A 195 -7.34 -1.93 11.13
N VAL A 196 -6.10 -2.24 11.49
CA VAL A 196 -5.55 -1.98 12.82
C VAL A 196 -4.21 -1.24 12.74
N TYR A 197 -3.96 -0.33 13.69
CA TYR A 197 -2.67 0.32 13.89
C TYR A 197 -1.99 -0.30 15.10
N LYS A 198 -0.81 -0.90 14.92
CA LYS A 198 -0.12 -1.68 15.96
C LYS A 198 1.40 -1.57 15.84
N ARG A 199 2.08 -1.88 16.94
CA ARG A 199 3.51 -2.14 16.97
C ARG A 199 3.76 -3.59 16.61
N VAL A 200 4.61 -3.85 15.60
CA VAL A 200 4.74 -5.16 14.98
C VAL A 200 6.11 -5.76 15.29
N TYR A 201 6.10 -7.06 15.55
CA TYR A 201 7.29 -7.90 15.65
C TYR A 201 7.19 -9.05 14.65
N ASN A 202 8.24 -9.21 13.85
CA ASN A 202 8.30 -10.19 12.79
C ASN A 202 8.59 -11.59 13.35
N ARG A 203 7.65 -12.52 13.19
CA ARG A 203 7.76 -13.94 13.55
C ARG A 203 7.60 -14.85 12.31
N ILE A 204 7.86 -14.31 11.11
CA ILE A 204 7.61 -15.03 9.87
C ILE A 204 8.49 -16.28 9.77
N LYS A 205 9.78 -16.18 10.12
CA LYS A 205 10.73 -17.28 10.01
C LYS A 205 10.36 -18.46 10.92
N ASP A 206 9.88 -18.15 12.14
CA ASP A 206 9.64 -19.16 13.17
C ASP A 206 8.20 -19.67 13.17
N ARG A 207 7.22 -18.78 12.96
CA ARG A 207 5.80 -19.07 13.18
C ARG A 207 4.89 -18.71 11.99
N LYS A 208 5.43 -18.17 10.91
CA LYS A 208 4.66 -17.63 9.77
C LYS A 208 3.60 -16.63 10.23
N SER A 209 3.93 -15.76 11.19
CA SER A 209 3.02 -14.80 11.82
C SER A 209 3.70 -13.45 12.05
N LEU A 210 2.88 -12.43 12.29
CA LEU A 210 3.26 -11.15 12.88
C LEU A 210 2.68 -11.09 14.29
N LEU A 211 3.48 -10.65 15.27
CA LEU A 211 3.02 -10.41 16.63
C LEU A 211 2.71 -8.92 16.77
N LEU A 212 1.45 -8.60 17.09
CA LEU A 212 0.93 -7.25 17.18
C LEU A 212 0.77 -6.80 18.63
N TYR A 213 1.38 -5.66 18.95
CA TYR A 213 1.30 -5.03 20.28
C TYR A 213 0.55 -3.71 20.19
N SER A 214 -0.21 -3.41 21.23
CA SER A 214 -0.72 -2.07 21.51
C SER A 214 0.25 -1.32 22.43
N ASP A 215 0.45 -0.01 22.18
CA ASP A 215 1.23 0.81 23.11
C ASP A 215 0.47 1.05 24.42
N ASN A 216 -0.87 1.04 24.39
CA ASN A 216 -1.70 0.96 25.57
C ASN A 216 -1.70 -0.49 26.13
N LYS A 217 -1.09 -0.66 27.29
CA LYS A 217 -0.88 -1.98 27.92
C LYS A 217 -2.16 -2.68 28.41
N THR A 218 -3.31 -2.00 28.39
CA THR A 218 -4.60 -2.64 28.68
C THR A 218 -5.02 -3.64 27.60
N TYR A 219 -4.44 -3.52 26.41
CA TYR A 219 -4.69 -4.44 25.29
C TYR A 219 -3.60 -5.49 25.22
N ALA A 220 -3.99 -6.76 25.36
CA ALA A 220 -3.05 -7.88 25.23
C ALA A 220 -2.50 -7.99 23.80
N PRO A 221 -1.22 -8.39 23.63
CA PRO A 221 -0.69 -8.69 22.31
C PRO A 221 -1.31 -9.95 21.72
N TYR A 222 -1.35 -10.02 20.38
CA TYR A 222 -1.87 -11.18 19.67
C TYR A 222 -1.11 -11.45 18.38
N GLU A 223 -1.17 -12.68 17.89
CA GLU A 223 -0.51 -13.10 16.65
C GLU A 223 -1.51 -13.11 15.48
N VAL A 224 -1.06 -12.61 14.33
CA VAL A 224 -1.78 -12.70 13.07
C VAL A 224 -0.95 -13.54 12.10
N LYS A 225 -1.55 -14.58 11.54
CA LYS A 225 -0.91 -15.40 10.50
C LYS A 225 -0.73 -14.60 9.22
N ILE A 226 0.37 -14.83 8.51
CA ILE A 226 0.68 -14.13 7.26
C ILE A 226 -0.42 -14.30 6.20
N GLU A 227 -1.04 -15.46 6.13
CA GLU A 227 -2.15 -15.76 5.22
C GLU A 227 -3.42 -14.90 5.47
N ASN A 228 -3.53 -14.27 6.65
CA ASN A 228 -4.61 -13.37 7.03
C ASN A 228 -4.24 -11.90 6.86
N VAL A 229 -2.97 -11.57 6.60
CA VAL A 229 -2.53 -10.20 6.31
C VAL A 229 -2.82 -9.88 4.85
N LEU A 230 -3.61 -8.85 4.61
CA LEU A 230 -3.97 -8.37 3.27
C LEU A 230 -3.04 -7.26 2.80
N GLU A 231 -2.78 -6.27 3.67
CA GLU A 231 -1.88 -5.16 3.42
C GLU A 231 -1.10 -4.78 4.66
N LEU A 232 0.07 -4.20 4.44
CA LEU A 232 0.93 -3.68 5.48
C LEU A 232 1.47 -2.31 5.07
N TRP A 233 1.38 -1.32 5.99
CA TRP A 233 1.80 0.04 5.74
C TRP A 233 2.66 0.54 6.90
N GLY A 234 3.89 0.92 6.63
CA GLY A 234 4.83 1.45 7.63
C GLY A 234 4.54 2.90 7.98
N PHE A 235 4.55 3.23 9.26
CA PHE A 235 4.34 4.58 9.75
C PHE A 235 5.30 5.59 9.10
N THR A 236 4.76 6.70 8.64
CA THR A 236 5.53 7.84 8.13
C THR A 236 5.32 9.09 8.97
N CYS A 237 4.06 9.52 9.17
CA CYS A 237 3.74 10.63 10.07
C CYS A 237 2.31 10.48 10.63
N CYS A 238 2.00 11.28 11.66
CA CYS A 238 0.68 11.36 12.27
C CYS A 238 0.12 12.77 12.10
N ILE A 239 -1.15 12.85 11.71
CA ILE A 239 -1.93 14.09 11.66
C ILE A 239 -2.93 14.04 12.80
N ASN A 240 -2.68 14.81 13.85
CA ASN A 240 -3.60 14.95 14.96
C ASN A 240 -4.73 15.92 14.61
N THR A 241 -5.96 15.51 14.88
CA THR A 241 -7.16 16.34 14.69
C THR A 241 -7.65 16.98 15.99
N GLN A 242 -7.01 16.65 17.13
CA GLN A 242 -7.33 17.15 18.45
C GLN A 242 -6.08 17.73 19.11
N GLU A 243 -6.24 18.78 19.89
CA GLU A 243 -5.17 19.30 20.74
C GLU A 243 -4.86 18.32 21.88
N TYR A 244 -3.60 18.30 22.30
CA TYR A 244 -3.21 17.63 23.54
C TYR A 244 -3.63 18.45 24.73
N ASP A 245 -4.21 17.81 25.74
CA ASP A 245 -4.53 18.49 26.98
C ASP A 245 -3.24 18.87 27.73
N LYS A 246 -3.27 19.99 28.45
CA LYS A 246 -2.12 20.45 29.28
C LYS A 246 -1.63 19.36 30.23
N ASP A 247 -2.53 18.50 30.70
CA ASP A 247 -2.20 17.42 31.63
C ASP A 247 -1.57 16.20 30.96
N GLU A 248 -1.82 15.99 29.68
CA GLU A 248 -1.13 14.96 28.87
C GLU A 248 0.32 15.34 28.57
N LEU A 249 0.63 16.63 28.46
CA LEU A 249 2.00 17.15 28.29
C LEU A 249 2.84 17.03 29.57
N LYS A 250 2.22 16.79 30.72
CA LYS A 250 2.92 16.63 32.02
C LYS A 250 3.59 15.28 32.22
N LEU A 251 3.51 14.35 31.26
CA LEU A 251 4.25 13.09 31.33
C LEU A 251 5.77 13.34 31.40
N SER A 252 6.27 14.36 30.70
CA SER A 252 7.66 14.82 30.82
C SER A 252 7.96 15.32 32.22
N SER A 253 7.04 16.09 32.84
CA SER A 253 7.17 16.61 34.20
C SER A 253 7.16 15.49 35.25
N ILE A 254 6.38 14.43 35.07
CA ILE A 254 6.38 13.26 35.95
C ILE A 254 7.70 12.50 35.83
N VAL A 255 8.21 12.32 34.62
CA VAL A 255 9.54 11.69 34.41
C VAL A 255 10.65 12.54 35.03
N ASP A 256 10.56 13.85 34.93
CA ASP A 256 11.52 14.79 35.52
C ASP A 256 11.42 14.77 37.06
N MET A 257 10.23 14.73 37.64
CA MET A 257 10.01 14.53 39.08
C MET A 257 10.59 13.17 39.56
N PHE A 258 10.43 12.08 38.81
CA PHE A 258 11.06 10.82 39.17
C PHE A 258 12.59 10.87 39.06
N ARG A 259 13.15 11.62 38.14
CA ARG A 259 14.60 11.84 38.04
C ARG A 259 15.13 12.65 39.24
N GLU A 260 14.43 13.72 39.63
CA GLU A 260 14.74 14.54 40.78
C GLU A 260 14.70 13.73 42.08
N LEU A 261 13.62 12.96 42.30
CA LEU A 261 13.50 12.03 43.42
C LEU A 261 14.62 10.99 43.48
N LYS A 262 15.04 10.48 42.32
CA LYS A 262 16.16 9.55 42.25
C LYS A 262 17.49 10.19 42.64
N VAL A 263 17.70 11.46 42.25
CA VAL A 263 18.90 12.22 42.65
C VAL A 263 18.88 12.51 44.15
N GLU A 264 17.74 12.92 44.73
CA GLU A 264 17.60 13.15 46.17
C GLU A 264 17.85 11.87 46.99
N LEU A 265 17.29 10.73 46.58
CA LEU A 265 17.53 9.44 47.23
C LEU A 265 18.99 9.00 47.16
N GLN A 266 19.70 9.32 46.08
CA GLN A 266 21.13 9.05 45.99
C GLN A 266 21.94 9.98 46.88
N SER A 267 21.55 11.23 47.03
CA SER A 267 22.20 12.20 47.94
C SER A 267 22.06 11.80 49.43
N ILE A 268 20.86 11.32 49.81
CA ILE A 268 20.59 10.82 51.17
C ILE A 268 21.45 9.58 51.49
N LYS A 269 21.56 8.63 50.56
CA LYS A 269 22.42 7.45 50.70
C LYS A 269 23.91 7.78 50.87
N ASN A 270 24.35 8.89 50.32
CA ASN A 270 25.73 9.34 50.43
C ASN A 270 26.03 10.14 51.72
N ILE A 271 25.02 10.44 52.55
CA ILE A 271 25.14 11.16 53.81
C ILE A 271 25.20 10.16 55.00
N GLU A 272 24.80 8.91 54.80
CA GLU A 272 24.79 7.86 55.85
C GLU A 272 26.07 7.01 55.86
N ILE A 273 27.16 7.45 55.24
CA ILE A 273 28.53 6.88 55.35
C ILE A 273 29.44 7.96 55.91
#